data_412f651610cb223d928f61ad39e19e8c
#
_entry.id   412f651610cb223d928f61ad39e19e8c
#
_cell.length_a   1.000
_cell.length_b   1.000
_cell.length_c   1.000
_cell.angle_alpha   90.00
_cell.angle_beta   90.00
_cell.angle_gamma   90.00
#
_symmetry.space_group_name_H-M   'P 1'
#
loop_
_entity.id
_entity.type
_entity.pdbx_description
1 polymer ?
#
loop_
_entity_poly.entity_id
_entity_poly.type
_entity_poly.pdbx_seq_one_letter_code
_entity_poly.pdbx_strand_id
1 'polypeptide(L)'
;MSRDWLCRRLRLSPRQSYSLVRSGYGPCVSSDAVLSLVNKSRRNIAAPFDHVPCDILTADELAQTPELAESGFVPRDFLVFTRRENPNNQPPFLHLNKQTTRFVKSLFLDWLAERAKDAERTGRRRFV
;
A
#
# COMPACT_ATOMS: atom_id res chain seq x y z
N MET A 1 14.07 -5.58 15.57
CA MET A 1 12.64 -5.29 15.81
C MET A 1 11.88 -6.59 16.04
N SER A 2 10.73 -6.52 16.68
CA SER A 2 9.93 -7.73 16.93
C SER A 2 9.09 -8.11 15.71
N ARG A 3 8.81 -9.41 15.60
CA ARG A 3 7.93 -9.92 14.54
C ARG A 3 6.50 -9.42 14.74
N ASP A 4 6.05 -9.21 15.98
CA ASP A 4 4.75 -8.61 16.26
C ASP A 4 4.65 -7.20 15.69
N TRP A 5 5.72 -6.41 15.82
CA TRP A 5 5.78 -5.08 15.24
C TRP A 5 5.63 -5.14 13.72
N LEU A 6 6.35 -6.07 13.09
CA LEU A 6 6.25 -6.29 11.63
C LEU A 6 4.82 -6.62 11.22
N CYS A 7 4.18 -7.56 11.92
CA CYS A 7 2.81 -7.95 11.63
C CYS A 7 1.84 -6.77 11.74
N ARG A 8 1.96 -5.99 12.79
CA ARG A 8 1.10 -4.82 12.98
C ARG A 8 1.36 -3.73 11.95
N ARG A 9 2.62 -3.48 11.65
CA ARG A 9 3.01 -2.39 10.74
C ARG A 9 2.58 -2.68 9.29
N LEU A 10 2.77 -3.91 8.83
CA LEU A 10 2.44 -4.31 7.46
C LEU A 10 1.09 -4.99 7.35
N ARG A 11 0.34 -5.09 8.44
CA ARG A 11 -0.98 -5.75 8.47
C ARG A 11 -0.90 -7.21 7.99
N LEU A 12 0.05 -7.94 8.55
CA LEU A 12 0.30 -9.34 8.20
C LEU A 12 -0.14 -10.27 9.32
N SER A 13 -0.58 -11.47 8.96
CA SER A 13 -0.71 -12.55 9.93
C SER A 13 0.69 -13.06 10.30
N PRO A 14 0.86 -13.75 11.44
CA PRO A 14 2.15 -14.37 11.76
C PRO A 14 2.67 -15.27 10.65
N ARG A 15 1.81 -16.06 10.05
CA ARG A 15 2.17 -16.95 8.94
C ARG A 15 2.71 -16.17 7.74
N GLN A 16 2.05 -15.09 7.34
CA GLN A 16 2.51 -14.24 6.25
C GLN A 16 3.85 -13.61 6.57
N SER A 17 4.06 -13.18 7.82
CA SER A 17 5.32 -12.56 8.22
C SER A 17 6.50 -13.53 8.10
N TYR A 18 6.32 -14.80 8.45
CA TYR A 18 7.35 -15.82 8.30
C TYR A 18 7.63 -16.14 6.83
N SER A 19 6.60 -16.11 6.00
CA SER A 19 6.74 -16.35 4.57
C SER A 19 7.52 -15.24 3.87
N LEU A 20 7.29 -14.00 4.28
CA LEU A 20 7.85 -12.81 3.61
C LEU A 20 9.21 -12.40 4.18
N VAL A 21 9.42 -12.55 5.48
CA VAL A 21 10.68 -12.20 6.14
C VAL A 21 11.18 -13.40 6.92
N ARG A 22 12.10 -14.14 6.32
CA ARG A 22 12.66 -15.38 6.90
C ARG A 22 13.93 -15.13 7.70
N SER A 23 14.50 -13.95 7.65
CA SER A 23 15.73 -13.63 8.36
C SER A 23 15.45 -13.47 9.85
N GLY A 24 16.35 -14.01 10.68
CA GLY A 24 16.23 -13.98 12.15
C GLY A 24 15.62 -15.24 12.70
N TYR A 25 15.81 -15.44 14.01
CA TYR A 25 15.29 -16.57 14.74
C TYR A 25 14.30 -16.10 15.80
N GLY A 26 13.20 -16.82 15.93
CA GLY A 26 12.20 -16.54 16.95
C GLY A 26 11.43 -15.23 16.68
N PRO A 27 11.21 -14.42 17.74
CA PRO A 27 10.35 -13.23 17.63
C PRO A 27 11.04 -12.00 17.04
N CYS A 28 12.32 -12.09 16.70
CA CYS A 28 13.07 -10.95 16.17
C CYS A 28 13.28 -11.03 14.67
N VAL A 29 13.19 -9.88 13.99
CA VAL A 29 13.48 -9.76 12.56
C VAL A 29 14.45 -8.59 12.35
N SER A 30 15.23 -8.67 11.27
CA SER A 30 16.13 -7.57 10.89
C SER A 30 15.33 -6.39 10.36
N SER A 31 15.60 -5.20 10.88
CA SER A 31 14.99 -3.97 10.38
C SER A 31 15.38 -3.71 8.91
N ASP A 32 16.61 -4.03 8.55
CA ASP A 32 17.07 -3.88 7.16
C ASP A 32 16.33 -4.83 6.22
N ALA A 33 16.05 -6.05 6.67
CA ALA A 33 15.28 -7.01 5.88
C ALA A 33 13.85 -6.53 5.65
N VAL A 34 13.22 -5.95 6.65
CA VAL A 34 11.86 -5.40 6.52
C VAL A 34 11.84 -4.22 5.57
N LEU A 35 12.77 -3.28 5.72
CA LEU A 35 12.86 -2.12 4.84
C LEU A 35 13.15 -2.56 3.39
N SER A 36 14.01 -3.54 3.20
CA SER A 36 14.30 -4.11 1.89
C SER A 36 13.05 -4.72 1.25
N LEU A 37 12.26 -5.47 2.02
CA LEU A 37 11.01 -6.04 1.54
C LEU A 37 10.04 -4.95 1.08
N VAL A 38 9.87 -3.90 1.88
CA VAL A 38 8.97 -2.80 1.55
C VAL A 38 9.44 -2.10 0.28
N ASN A 39 10.73 -1.84 0.15
CA ASN A 39 11.27 -1.17 -1.04
C ASN A 39 11.18 -2.03 -2.30
N LYS A 40 11.37 -3.35 -2.19
CA LYS A 40 11.17 -4.27 -3.32
C LYS A 40 9.71 -4.36 -3.74
N SER A 41 8.80 -4.09 -2.82
CA SER A 41 7.37 -4.22 -3.06
C SER A 41 6.74 -2.97 -3.67
N ARG A 42 7.50 -1.89 -3.80
CA ARG A 42 6.98 -0.63 -4.35
C ARG A 42 6.45 -0.83 -5.77
N ARG A 43 5.27 -0.28 -6.02
CA ARG A 43 4.67 -0.19 -7.36
C ARG A 43 4.17 1.23 -7.54
N ASN A 44 4.61 1.89 -8.61
CA ASN A 44 4.26 3.28 -8.91
C ASN A 44 4.72 4.27 -7.82
N ILE A 45 5.77 3.93 -7.13
CA ILE A 45 6.42 4.75 -6.12
C ILE A 45 7.89 4.89 -6.55
N ALA A 46 8.27 6.08 -7.00
CA ALA A 46 9.57 6.30 -7.61
C ALA A 46 10.72 6.28 -6.59
N ALA A 47 10.50 6.90 -5.44
CA ALA A 47 11.55 7.04 -4.43
C ALA A 47 11.52 5.89 -3.42
N PRO A 48 12.68 5.32 -3.06
CA PRO A 48 12.72 4.33 -1.99
C PRO A 48 12.41 4.97 -0.63
N PHE A 49 11.90 4.15 0.29
CA PHE A 49 11.64 4.58 1.65
C PHE A 49 12.93 4.52 2.47
N ASP A 50 13.18 5.55 3.27
CA ASP A 50 14.26 5.54 4.27
C ASP A 50 13.84 4.78 5.53
N HIS A 51 12.54 4.75 5.81
CA HIS A 51 11.94 4.05 6.94
C HIS A 51 10.70 3.32 6.48
N VAL A 52 10.32 2.29 7.21
CA VAL A 52 9.04 1.61 6.95
C VAL A 52 7.91 2.61 7.24
N PRO A 53 7.04 2.89 6.26
CA PRO A 53 5.95 3.86 6.48
C PRO A 53 5.06 3.46 7.64
N CYS A 54 4.53 4.45 8.36
CA CYS A 54 3.65 4.21 9.50
C CYS A 54 2.17 4.13 9.12
N ASP A 55 1.82 4.49 7.90
CA ASP A 55 0.44 4.57 7.41
C ASP A 55 0.14 3.49 6.35
N ILE A 56 0.69 2.31 6.53
CA ILE A 56 0.40 1.16 5.67
C ILE A 56 -0.94 0.57 6.07
N LEU A 57 -1.85 0.42 5.11
CA LEU A 57 -3.22 -0.05 5.33
C LEU A 57 -3.58 -1.15 4.34
N THR A 58 -4.51 -2.00 4.75
CA THR A 58 -5.20 -2.92 3.82
C THR A 58 -6.23 -2.13 3.01
N ALA A 59 -6.78 -2.77 1.96
CA ALA A 59 -7.86 -2.17 1.20
C ALA A 59 -9.09 -1.89 2.08
N ASP A 60 -9.41 -2.80 3.01
CA ASP A 60 -10.53 -2.62 3.94
C ASP A 60 -10.31 -1.39 4.83
N GLU A 61 -9.12 -1.25 5.39
CA GLU A 61 -8.79 -0.12 6.25
C GLU A 61 -8.79 1.19 5.47
N LEU A 62 -8.28 1.15 4.23
CA LEU A 62 -8.25 2.32 3.37
C LEU A 62 -9.67 2.84 3.08
N ALA A 63 -10.60 1.92 2.80
CA ALA A 63 -12.00 2.26 2.53
C ALA A 63 -12.68 2.91 3.75
N GLN A 64 -12.21 2.61 4.95
CA GLN A 64 -12.79 3.12 6.19
C GLN A 64 -12.15 4.43 6.67
N THR A 65 -11.14 4.93 5.98
CA THR A 65 -10.52 6.19 6.38
C THR A 65 -11.51 7.35 6.21
N PRO A 66 -11.45 8.38 7.09
CA PRO A 66 -12.37 9.51 6.99
C PRO A 66 -12.31 10.22 5.63
N GLU A 67 -11.12 10.31 5.04
CA GLU A 67 -10.92 10.99 3.77
C GLU A 67 -11.60 10.29 2.59
N LEU A 68 -11.86 8.97 2.72
CA LEU A 68 -12.44 8.16 1.65
C LEU A 68 -13.82 7.61 1.99
N ALA A 69 -14.29 7.79 3.23
CA ALA A 69 -15.56 7.24 3.68
C ALA A 69 -16.75 7.73 2.85
N GLU A 70 -16.70 8.98 2.37
CA GLU A 70 -17.77 9.58 1.59
C GLU A 70 -17.65 9.35 0.08
N SER A 71 -16.52 8.79 -0.37
CA SER A 71 -16.27 8.59 -1.79
C SER A 71 -17.10 7.46 -2.41
N GLY A 72 -17.63 6.57 -1.58
CA GLY A 72 -18.38 5.39 -2.05
C GLY A 72 -17.48 4.25 -2.50
N PHE A 73 -16.17 4.36 -2.37
CA PHE A 73 -15.26 3.27 -2.71
C PHE A 73 -15.43 2.12 -1.71
N VAL A 74 -15.44 0.90 -2.25
CA VAL A 74 -15.39 -0.33 -1.45
C VAL A 74 -14.00 -0.95 -1.59
N PRO A 75 -13.57 -1.83 -0.67
CA PRO A 75 -12.22 -2.40 -0.71
C PRO A 75 -11.82 -2.98 -2.06
N ARG A 76 -12.77 -3.62 -2.74
CA ARG A 76 -12.55 -4.21 -4.05
C ARG A 76 -12.10 -3.18 -5.09
N ASP A 77 -12.61 -1.96 -5.02
CA ASP A 77 -12.26 -0.91 -5.99
C ASP A 77 -10.77 -0.61 -5.96
N PHE A 78 -10.18 -0.55 -4.77
CA PHE A 78 -8.75 -0.28 -4.64
C PHE A 78 -7.91 -1.40 -5.24
N LEU A 79 -8.33 -2.65 -5.06
CA LEU A 79 -7.63 -3.79 -5.65
C LEU A 79 -7.76 -3.82 -7.17
N VAL A 80 -8.92 -3.44 -7.70
CA VAL A 80 -9.12 -3.32 -9.15
C VAL A 80 -8.20 -2.25 -9.73
N PHE A 81 -8.03 -1.12 -9.05
CA PHE A 81 -7.14 -0.05 -9.51
C PHE A 81 -5.71 -0.54 -9.68
N THR A 82 -5.23 -1.44 -8.81
CA THR A 82 -3.86 -1.97 -8.89
C THR A 82 -3.65 -2.93 -10.06
N ARG A 83 -4.73 -3.40 -10.69
CA ARG A 83 -4.69 -4.38 -11.79
C ARG A 83 -4.85 -3.74 -13.17
N ARG A 84 -4.96 -2.42 -13.25
CA ARG A 84 -5.10 -1.74 -14.54
C ARG A 84 -3.83 -1.90 -15.36
N GLU A 85 -3.98 -2.04 -16.67
CA GLU A 85 -2.85 -2.25 -17.58
C GLU A 85 -1.94 -1.04 -17.69
N ASN A 86 -2.51 0.15 -17.70
CA ASN A 86 -1.75 1.38 -17.84
C ASN A 86 -1.23 1.82 -16.46
N PRO A 87 0.12 1.81 -16.23
CA PRO A 87 0.68 2.24 -14.95
C PRO A 87 0.27 3.64 -14.52
N ASN A 88 0.00 4.53 -15.47
CA ASN A 88 -0.45 5.89 -15.17
C ASN A 88 -1.82 5.93 -14.50
N ASN A 89 -2.61 4.87 -14.66
CA ASN A 89 -3.93 4.73 -14.05
C ASN A 89 -3.92 3.90 -12.79
N GLN A 90 -2.75 3.43 -12.35
CA GLN A 90 -2.60 2.65 -11.14
C GLN A 90 -2.20 3.55 -9.98
N PRO A 91 -2.77 3.34 -8.78
CA PRO A 91 -2.31 4.04 -7.60
C PRO A 91 -0.94 3.55 -7.14
N PRO A 92 -0.24 4.29 -6.28
CA PRO A 92 0.93 3.75 -5.60
C PRO A 92 0.48 2.68 -4.60
N PHE A 93 1.19 1.55 -4.57
CA PHE A 93 0.88 0.46 -3.66
C PHE A 93 2.11 -0.39 -3.38
N LEU A 94 1.98 -1.30 -2.42
CA LEU A 94 3.00 -2.28 -2.08
C LEU A 94 2.49 -3.68 -2.46
N HIS A 95 3.22 -4.35 -3.32
CA HIS A 95 2.91 -5.70 -3.75
C HIS A 95 3.84 -6.67 -3.04
N LEU A 96 3.46 -7.09 -1.83
CA LEU A 96 4.31 -7.93 -0.98
C LEU A 96 4.44 -9.35 -1.52
N ASN A 97 3.36 -9.90 -2.04
CA ASN A 97 3.33 -11.14 -2.82
C ASN A 97 2.06 -11.15 -3.66
N LYS A 98 1.82 -12.27 -4.40
CA LYS A 98 0.68 -12.37 -5.32
C LYS A 98 -0.68 -12.14 -4.66
N GLN A 99 -0.79 -12.40 -3.36
CA GLN A 99 -2.05 -12.34 -2.63
C GLN A 99 -2.09 -11.20 -1.62
N THR A 100 -1.00 -10.46 -1.46
CA THR A 100 -0.87 -9.48 -0.38
C THR A 100 -0.52 -8.12 -0.95
N THR A 101 -1.53 -7.27 -1.01
CA THR A 101 -1.40 -5.87 -1.46
C THR A 101 -1.67 -4.95 -0.28
N ARG A 102 -0.84 -3.92 -0.13
CA ARG A 102 -0.99 -2.90 0.92
C ARG A 102 -0.85 -1.53 0.29
N PHE A 103 -1.44 -0.55 0.95
CA PHE A 103 -1.41 0.84 0.49
C PHE A 103 -0.73 1.71 1.54
N VAL A 104 -0.01 2.72 1.08
CA VAL A 104 0.50 3.78 1.95
C VAL A 104 -0.49 4.92 1.85
N LYS A 105 -1.25 5.18 2.89
CA LYS A 105 -2.38 6.11 2.88
C LYS A 105 -2.01 7.48 2.32
N SER A 106 -0.93 8.07 2.79
CA SER A 106 -0.50 9.41 2.35
C SER A 106 -0.24 9.44 0.84
N LEU A 107 0.44 8.44 0.31
CA LEU A 107 0.74 8.36 -1.11
C LEU A 107 -0.51 8.13 -1.94
N PHE A 108 -1.42 7.31 -1.43
CA PHE A 108 -2.69 7.04 -2.12
C PHE A 108 -3.54 8.31 -2.21
N LEU A 109 -3.63 9.07 -1.13
CA LEU A 109 -4.39 10.32 -1.12
C LEU A 109 -3.78 11.36 -2.05
N ASP A 110 -2.46 11.45 -2.12
CA ASP A 110 -1.78 12.34 -3.05
C ASP A 110 -2.08 11.96 -4.50
N TRP A 111 -2.09 10.66 -4.80
CA TRP A 111 -2.44 10.17 -6.13
C TRP A 111 -3.88 10.54 -6.50
N LEU A 112 -4.82 10.38 -5.58
CA LEU A 112 -6.22 10.78 -5.81
C LEU A 112 -6.33 12.28 -6.07
N ALA A 113 -5.63 13.10 -5.29
CA ALA A 113 -5.64 14.55 -5.45
C ALA A 113 -5.11 14.97 -6.83
N GLU A 114 -4.04 14.33 -7.30
CA GLU A 114 -3.48 14.60 -8.62
C GLU A 114 -4.47 14.21 -9.73
N ARG A 115 -5.14 13.07 -9.58
CA ARG A 115 -6.13 12.64 -10.56
C ARG A 115 -7.34 13.59 -10.58
N ALA A 116 -7.75 14.12 -9.44
CA ALA A 116 -8.83 15.11 -9.37
C ALA A 116 -8.45 16.38 -10.13
N LYS A 117 -7.22 16.86 -9.97
CA LYS A 117 -6.72 18.02 -10.71
C LYS A 117 -6.71 17.76 -12.22
N ASP A 118 -6.26 16.58 -12.64
CA ASP A 118 -6.24 16.21 -14.05
C ASP A 118 -7.66 16.14 -14.62
N ALA A 119 -8.60 15.60 -13.86
CA ALA A 119 -10.00 15.54 -14.28
C ALA A 119 -10.60 16.94 -14.47
N GLU A 120 -10.31 17.87 -13.55
CA GLU A 120 -10.75 19.26 -13.67
C GLU A 120 -10.14 19.95 -14.89
N ARG A 121 -8.83 19.75 -15.10
CA ARG A 121 -8.10 20.38 -16.21
C ARG A 121 -8.59 19.91 -17.58
N THR A 122 -8.94 18.62 -17.68
CA THR A 122 -9.36 18.00 -18.94
C THR A 122 -10.87 17.93 -19.11
N GLY A 123 -11.64 18.41 -18.12
CA GLY A 123 -13.10 18.33 -18.15
C GLY A 123 -13.66 16.96 -17.82
N ARG A 124 -12.84 16.02 -17.41
CA ARG A 124 -13.28 14.68 -16.99
C ARG A 124 -13.82 14.74 -15.58
N ARG A 125 -14.91 14.02 -15.32
CA ARG A 125 -15.56 14.02 -14.02
C ARG A 125 -15.28 12.78 -13.18
N ARG A 126 -14.55 11.77 -13.68
CA ARG A 126 -14.33 10.51 -13.00
C ARG A 126 -12.90 10.01 -13.15
N PHE A 127 -12.47 9.24 -12.18
CA PHE A 127 -11.18 8.57 -12.17
C PHE A 127 -11.18 7.23 -12.88
N VAL A 128 -12.13 6.94 -13.66
CA VAL A 128 -12.29 5.62 -14.28
C VAL A 128 -11.45 5.47 -15.52
#